data_59e2c12f207de316ae9007d2a32126e4
#
_entry.id   59e2c12f207de316ae9007d2a32126e4
#
_cell.length_a   1.000
_cell.length_b   1.000
_cell.length_c   1.000
_cell.angle_alpha   90.00
_cell.angle_beta   90.00
_cell.angle_gamma   90.00
#
_symmetry.space_group_name_H-M   'P 1'
#
loop_
_entity.id
_entity.type
_entity.pdbx_description
1 polymer ?
#
loop_
_entity_poly.entity_id
_entity_poly.type
_entity_poly.pdbx_seq_one_letter_code
_entity_poly.pdbx_strand_id
1 'polypeptide(L)'
;MAPLANAYVPFQSENPPKYEARKALIRGTLFPGLDLPFMGMVNQKEKNVTPLTELQTLNFAIQELALYLDTHRDDQEALELYQQYQQAYHKAVMEYTKKCGPMNHAMPTEGDYAWLDDPWPWEYCGNKEV
;
A
#
# COMPACT_ATOMS: atom_id res chain seq x y z
N MET A 1 15.88 19.15 37.51
CA MET A 1 16.02 18.09 36.49
C MET A 1 14.93 18.24 35.46
N ALA A 2 15.27 18.43 34.20
CA ALA A 2 14.30 18.52 33.14
C ALA A 2 13.68 17.12 32.89
N PRO A 3 12.34 17.02 32.72
CA PRO A 3 11.72 15.74 32.39
C PRO A 3 12.17 15.26 31.02
N LEU A 4 12.37 13.95 30.90
CA LEU A 4 12.68 13.32 29.61
C LEU A 4 11.42 13.32 28.73
N ALA A 5 11.58 13.71 27.47
CA ALA A 5 10.52 13.57 26.49
C ALA A 5 10.24 12.09 26.25
N ASN A 6 8.97 11.70 26.34
CA ASN A 6 8.54 10.33 26.11
C ASN A 6 7.69 10.25 24.85
N ALA A 7 8.17 9.55 23.83
CA ALA A 7 7.45 9.37 22.59
C ALA A 7 6.31 8.36 22.79
N TYR A 8 5.11 8.71 22.34
CA TYR A 8 3.98 7.78 22.31
C TYR A 8 4.05 6.90 21.05
N VAL A 9 4.63 5.73 21.23
CA VAL A 9 4.76 4.73 20.14
C VAL A 9 3.98 3.47 20.57
N PRO A 10 2.93 3.09 19.86
CA PRO A 10 2.20 1.86 20.20
C PRO A 10 3.03 0.63 19.88
N PHE A 11 2.81 -0.44 20.64
CA PHE A 11 3.49 -1.71 20.44
C PHE A 11 2.68 -2.63 19.54
N GLN A 12 3.38 -3.33 18.62
CA GLN A 12 2.78 -4.37 17.82
C GLN A 12 2.43 -5.58 18.69
N SER A 13 1.18 -6.06 18.57
CA SER A 13 0.74 -7.30 19.24
C SER A 13 0.99 -8.52 18.37
N GLU A 14 0.94 -9.69 18.97
CA GLU A 14 0.97 -10.94 18.24
C GLU A 14 -0.40 -11.28 17.67
N ASN A 15 -0.43 -11.87 16.48
CA ASN A 15 -1.64 -12.24 15.76
C ASN A 15 -2.70 -11.12 15.78
N PRO A 16 -2.34 -9.90 15.36
CA PRO A 16 -3.22 -8.75 15.48
C PRO A 16 -4.38 -8.82 14.48
N PRO A 17 -5.52 -8.19 14.79
CA PRO A 17 -6.54 -7.94 13.78
C PRO A 17 -5.98 -7.04 12.68
N LYS A 18 -6.58 -7.11 11.50
CA LYS A 18 -6.13 -6.36 10.32
C LYS A 18 -7.30 -5.62 9.70
N TYR A 19 -7.03 -4.39 9.24
CA TYR A 19 -7.96 -3.65 8.41
C TYR A 19 -8.04 -4.25 7.00
N GLU A 20 -9.15 -4.02 6.32
CA GLU A 20 -9.21 -4.17 4.88
C GLU A 20 -8.18 -3.24 4.20
N ALA A 21 -7.57 -3.69 3.10
CA ALA A 21 -6.45 -2.99 2.47
C ALA A 21 -6.75 -1.51 2.13
N ARG A 22 -7.96 -1.22 1.63
CA ARG A 22 -8.37 0.16 1.32
C ARG A 22 -8.44 1.03 2.57
N LYS A 23 -9.02 0.49 3.63
CA LYS A 23 -9.10 1.20 4.92
C LYS A 23 -7.71 1.41 5.51
N ALA A 24 -6.83 0.42 5.38
CA ALA A 24 -5.44 0.52 5.83
C ALA A 24 -4.71 1.69 5.16
N LEU A 25 -4.89 1.87 3.86
CA LEU A 25 -4.29 2.97 3.12
C LEU A 25 -4.75 4.34 3.65
N ILE A 26 -6.04 4.48 3.97
CA ILE A 26 -6.61 5.72 4.51
C ILE A 26 -6.13 5.97 5.94
N ARG A 27 -6.13 4.93 6.77
CA ARG A 27 -5.73 5.03 8.17
C ARG A 27 -4.22 5.16 8.39
N GLY A 28 -3.40 4.76 7.41
CA GLY A 28 -1.95 4.82 7.50
C GLY A 28 -1.33 3.63 8.23
N THR A 29 -2.11 2.60 8.53
CA THR A 29 -1.65 1.32 9.08
C THR A 29 -2.62 0.19 8.77
N LEU A 30 -2.11 -1.00 8.58
CA LEU A 30 -2.91 -2.22 8.42
C LEU A 30 -3.49 -2.71 9.74
N PHE A 31 -2.90 -2.32 10.88
CA PHE A 31 -3.17 -2.89 12.19
C PHE A 31 -3.95 -1.91 13.07
N PRO A 32 -5.20 -2.23 13.46
CA PRO A 32 -5.99 -1.36 14.34
C PRO A 32 -5.30 -1.00 15.66
N GLY A 33 -4.48 -1.91 16.20
CA GLY A 33 -3.74 -1.66 17.43
C GLY A 33 -2.66 -0.60 17.32
N LEU A 34 -2.21 -0.29 16.11
CA LEU A 34 -1.23 0.78 15.83
C LEU A 34 -1.90 2.09 15.38
N ASP A 35 -3.21 2.09 15.20
CA ASP A 35 -3.97 3.24 14.73
C ASP A 35 -4.15 4.25 15.87
N LEU A 36 -3.65 5.46 15.66
CA LEU A 36 -3.74 6.55 16.62
C LEU A 36 -4.90 7.49 16.26
N PRO A 37 -5.51 8.19 17.26
CA PRO A 37 -6.70 9.02 17.01
C PRO A 37 -6.53 10.12 15.96
N PHE A 38 -5.30 10.59 15.76
CA PHE A 38 -5.01 11.69 14.84
C PHE A 38 -4.57 11.24 13.42
N MET A 39 -4.42 9.94 13.18
CA MET A 39 -3.91 9.42 11.90
C MET A 39 -4.83 9.71 10.72
N GLY A 40 -6.13 9.80 10.94
CA GLY A 40 -7.10 10.07 9.87
C GLY A 40 -7.34 11.56 9.55
N MET A 41 -6.56 12.48 10.08
CA MET A 41 -6.80 13.92 9.92
C MET A 41 -6.61 14.43 8.48
N VAL A 42 -5.75 13.79 7.71
CA VAL A 42 -5.45 14.19 6.32
C VAL A 42 -6.31 13.42 5.32
N ASN A 43 -6.49 12.14 5.54
CA ASN A 43 -7.20 11.24 4.63
C ASN A 43 -8.52 10.77 5.26
N GLN A 44 -9.52 11.63 5.30
CA GLN A 44 -10.80 11.33 5.95
C GLN A 44 -11.77 10.53 5.09
N LYS A 45 -11.56 10.48 3.78
CA LYS A 45 -12.46 9.83 2.84
C LYS A 45 -11.73 8.80 2.00
N GLU A 46 -12.46 7.75 1.64
CA GLU A 46 -11.97 6.81 0.65
C GLU A 46 -11.70 7.53 -0.66
N LYS A 47 -10.54 7.25 -1.23
CA LYS A 47 -10.20 7.71 -2.57
C LYS A 47 -11.04 6.96 -3.59
N ASN A 48 -11.35 7.62 -4.69
CA ASN A 48 -11.99 6.96 -5.83
C ASN A 48 -11.14 5.76 -6.28
N VAL A 49 -11.82 4.67 -6.61
CA VAL A 49 -11.15 3.46 -7.09
C VAL A 49 -10.66 3.68 -8.51
N THR A 50 -9.36 3.83 -8.65
CA THR A 50 -8.68 3.85 -9.95
C THR A 50 -7.69 2.68 -9.99
N PRO A 51 -7.24 2.24 -11.16
CA PRO A 51 -6.20 1.20 -11.23
C PRO A 51 -4.95 1.56 -10.43
N LEU A 52 -4.57 2.83 -10.40
CA LEU A 52 -3.43 3.30 -9.62
C LEU A 52 -3.68 3.20 -8.12
N THR A 53 -4.86 3.61 -7.63
CA THR A 53 -5.18 3.50 -6.20
C THR A 53 -5.31 2.06 -5.74
N GLU A 54 -5.73 1.16 -6.60
CA GLU A 54 -5.74 -0.27 -6.33
C GLU A 54 -4.32 -0.80 -6.11
N LEU A 55 -3.38 -0.43 -6.99
CA LEU A 55 -1.97 -0.78 -6.83
C LEU A 55 -1.38 -0.21 -5.53
N GLN A 56 -1.67 1.05 -5.24
CA GLN A 56 -1.20 1.70 -4.01
C GLN A 56 -1.73 0.99 -2.76
N THR A 57 -3.00 0.60 -2.78
CA THR A 57 -3.64 -0.13 -1.69
C THR A 57 -2.97 -1.48 -1.42
N LEU A 58 -2.77 -2.27 -2.48
CA LEU A 58 -2.13 -3.58 -2.37
C LEU A 58 -0.67 -3.46 -1.95
N ASN A 59 0.06 -2.53 -2.55
CA ASN A 59 1.46 -2.30 -2.20
C ASN A 59 1.64 -1.87 -0.75
N PHE A 60 0.77 -1.00 -0.25
CA PHE A 60 0.79 -0.57 1.13
C PHE A 60 0.54 -1.74 2.10
N ALA A 61 -0.47 -2.57 1.83
CA ALA A 61 -0.76 -3.74 2.64
C ALA A 61 0.40 -4.74 2.64
N ILE A 62 1.04 -4.96 1.49
CA ILE A 62 2.23 -5.82 1.37
C ILE A 62 3.37 -5.27 2.22
N GLN A 63 3.63 -3.96 2.16
CA GLN A 63 4.69 -3.31 2.94
C GLN A 63 4.44 -3.43 4.43
N GLU A 64 3.21 -3.21 4.89
CA GLU A 64 2.83 -3.35 6.30
C GLU A 64 3.02 -4.79 6.80
N LEU A 65 2.60 -5.77 6.00
CA LEU A 65 2.80 -7.19 6.34
C LEU A 65 4.27 -7.60 6.32
N ALA A 66 5.07 -7.06 5.40
CA ALA A 66 6.50 -7.32 5.36
C ALA A 66 7.19 -6.84 6.63
N LEU A 67 6.87 -5.63 7.08
CA LEU A 67 7.40 -5.08 8.34
C LEU A 67 6.97 -5.90 9.55
N TYR A 68 5.72 -6.35 9.56
CA TYR A 68 5.23 -7.23 10.64
C TYR A 68 5.96 -8.59 10.65
N LEU A 69 6.11 -9.21 9.49
CA LEU A 69 6.76 -10.53 9.36
C LEU A 69 8.25 -10.49 9.70
N ASP A 70 8.91 -9.35 9.54
CA ASP A 70 10.31 -9.19 9.94
C ASP A 70 10.54 -9.48 11.43
N THR A 71 9.53 -9.23 12.26
CA THR A 71 9.58 -9.49 13.71
C THR A 71 8.67 -10.63 14.17
N HIS A 72 7.78 -11.12 13.31
CA HIS A 72 6.79 -12.16 13.62
C HIS A 72 6.77 -13.23 12.51
N ARG A 73 7.93 -13.79 12.21
CA ARG A 73 8.12 -14.76 11.11
C ARG A 73 7.29 -16.04 11.25
N ASP A 74 6.85 -16.37 12.47
CA ASP A 74 6.13 -17.60 12.76
C ASP A 74 4.60 -17.48 12.60
N ASP A 75 4.10 -16.28 12.28
CA ASP A 75 2.68 -16.06 12.04
C ASP A 75 2.29 -16.53 10.65
N GLN A 76 1.71 -17.72 10.57
CA GLN A 76 1.33 -18.35 9.31
C GLN A 76 0.19 -17.62 8.60
N GLU A 77 -0.79 -17.11 9.35
CA GLU A 77 -1.90 -16.36 8.76
C GLU A 77 -1.41 -15.07 8.06
N ALA A 78 -0.48 -14.38 8.70
CA ALA A 78 0.13 -13.20 8.11
C ALA A 78 0.94 -13.53 6.85
N LEU A 79 1.67 -14.64 6.87
CA LEU A 79 2.43 -15.08 5.70
C LEU A 79 1.52 -15.46 4.53
N GLU A 80 0.44 -16.18 4.80
CA GLU A 80 -0.53 -16.54 3.76
C GLU A 80 -1.18 -15.29 3.15
N LEU A 81 -1.60 -14.35 3.99
CA LEU A 81 -2.17 -13.08 3.55
C LEU A 81 -1.16 -12.26 2.72
N TYR A 82 0.09 -12.23 3.15
CA TYR A 82 1.18 -11.58 2.42
C TYR A 82 1.35 -12.18 1.02
N GLN A 83 1.36 -13.50 0.92
CA GLN A 83 1.46 -14.19 -0.36
C GLN A 83 0.25 -13.92 -1.27
N GLN A 84 -0.95 -13.91 -0.72
CA GLN A 84 -2.17 -13.57 -1.47
C GLN A 84 -2.12 -12.15 -2.02
N TYR A 85 -1.69 -11.19 -1.20
CA TYR A 85 -1.56 -9.81 -1.65
C TYR A 85 -0.44 -9.64 -2.69
N GLN A 86 0.65 -10.38 -2.58
CA GLN A 86 1.70 -10.38 -3.61
C GLN A 86 1.17 -10.86 -4.96
N GLN A 87 0.40 -11.94 -4.98
CA GLN A 87 -0.21 -12.46 -6.20
C GLN A 87 -1.22 -11.46 -6.80
N ALA A 88 -2.05 -10.88 -5.96
CA ALA A 88 -3.02 -9.87 -6.38
C ALA A 88 -2.33 -8.62 -6.94
N TYR A 89 -1.26 -8.18 -6.30
CA TYR A 89 -0.46 -7.04 -6.75
C TYR A 89 0.19 -7.32 -8.11
N HIS A 90 0.80 -8.46 -8.27
CA HIS A 90 1.44 -8.85 -9.54
C HIS A 90 0.43 -8.84 -10.69
N LYS A 91 -0.75 -9.40 -10.47
CA LYS A 91 -1.84 -9.39 -11.45
C LYS A 91 -2.31 -7.97 -11.76
N ALA A 92 -2.50 -7.16 -10.73
CA ALA A 92 -2.93 -5.77 -10.89
C ALA A 92 -1.89 -4.91 -11.63
N VAL A 93 -0.59 -5.15 -11.40
CA VAL A 93 0.49 -4.50 -12.16
C VAL A 93 0.41 -4.84 -13.64
N MET A 94 0.18 -6.12 -13.98
CA MET A 94 0.04 -6.54 -15.37
C MET A 94 -1.16 -5.87 -16.05
N GLU A 95 -2.29 -5.78 -15.37
CA GLU A 95 -3.49 -5.10 -15.89
C GLU A 95 -3.26 -3.60 -16.05
N TYR A 96 -2.66 -2.97 -15.05
CA TYR A 96 -2.32 -1.54 -15.10
C TYR A 96 -1.38 -1.22 -16.26
N THR A 97 -0.34 -2.02 -16.44
CA THR A 97 0.64 -1.82 -17.52
C THR A 97 -0.02 -1.90 -18.90
N LYS A 98 -0.99 -2.79 -19.07
CA LYS A 98 -1.75 -2.89 -20.33
C LYS A 98 -2.65 -1.70 -20.59
N LYS A 99 -3.27 -1.16 -19.53
CA LYS A 99 -4.27 -0.07 -19.66
C LYS A 99 -3.65 1.31 -19.63
N CYS A 100 -2.67 1.51 -18.76
CA CYS A 100 -2.17 2.85 -18.40
C CYS A 100 -0.70 3.06 -18.75
N GLY A 101 0.03 2.00 -19.09
CA GLY A 101 1.45 2.06 -19.37
C GLY A 101 2.34 1.61 -18.19
N PRO A 102 3.67 1.63 -18.38
CA PRO A 102 4.59 1.12 -17.37
C PRO A 102 4.70 2.08 -16.17
N MET A 103 4.90 1.51 -14.99
CA MET A 103 5.15 2.28 -13.75
C MET A 103 6.63 2.63 -13.57
N ASN A 104 7.52 1.94 -14.25
CA ASN A 104 8.96 2.23 -14.28
C ASN A 104 9.54 1.76 -15.62
N HIS A 105 10.80 2.15 -15.87
CA HIS A 105 11.46 1.85 -17.16
C HIS A 105 11.76 0.37 -17.38
N ALA A 106 11.76 -0.44 -16.32
CA ALA A 106 12.08 -1.86 -16.39
C ALA A 106 10.85 -2.75 -16.65
N MET A 107 9.64 -2.18 -16.59
CA MET A 107 8.42 -2.94 -16.88
C MET A 107 8.29 -3.23 -18.37
N PRO A 108 7.82 -4.44 -18.73
CA PRO A 108 7.64 -4.80 -20.14
C PRO A 108 6.56 -3.93 -20.78
N THR A 109 6.86 -3.45 -21.98
CA THR A 109 5.92 -2.74 -22.83
C THR A 109 5.81 -3.45 -24.16
N GLU A 110 4.62 -3.45 -24.76
CA GLU A 110 4.40 -3.97 -26.09
C GLU A 110 4.67 -2.86 -27.13
N GLY A 111 5.67 -3.07 -27.96
CA GLY A 111 6.01 -2.12 -29.02
C GLY A 111 7.05 -1.09 -28.60
N ASP A 112 6.63 0.17 -28.46
CA ASP A 112 7.53 1.28 -28.19
C ASP A 112 7.95 1.38 -26.72
N TYR A 113 8.98 2.20 -26.48
CA TYR A 113 9.45 2.54 -25.14
C TYR A 113 8.48 3.54 -24.49
N ALA A 114 7.31 3.04 -24.08
CA ALA A 114 6.17 3.83 -23.58
C ALA A 114 6.45 4.56 -22.27
N TRP A 115 7.55 4.26 -21.58
CA TRP A 115 7.98 4.99 -20.38
C TRP A 115 8.15 6.49 -20.61
N LEU A 116 8.48 6.90 -21.83
CA LEU A 116 8.64 8.31 -22.20
C LEU A 116 7.32 9.06 -22.39
N ASP A 117 6.21 8.34 -22.49
CA ASP A 117 4.91 8.93 -22.76
C ASP A 117 4.26 9.48 -21.50
N ASP A 118 3.59 10.63 -21.63
CA ASP A 118 2.73 11.18 -20.59
C ASP A 118 1.39 10.42 -20.54
N PRO A 119 0.73 10.34 -19.38
CA PRO A 119 1.16 10.81 -18.08
C PRO A 119 2.03 9.79 -17.36
N TRP A 120 2.99 10.27 -16.56
CA TRP A 120 3.71 9.41 -15.64
C TRP A 120 2.82 9.04 -14.43
N PRO A 121 3.12 7.94 -13.72
CA PRO A 121 2.25 7.48 -12.62
C PRO A 121 1.99 8.50 -11.51
N TRP A 122 2.92 9.41 -11.26
CA TRP A 122 2.79 10.45 -10.25
C TRP A 122 2.11 11.74 -10.75
N GLU A 123 1.81 11.85 -12.03
CA GLU A 123 1.12 13.01 -12.61
C GLU A 123 -0.39 12.88 -12.37
N TYR A 124 -0.86 13.59 -11.34
CA TYR A 124 -2.25 13.51 -10.88
C TYR A 124 -3.27 13.83 -11.98
N CYS A 125 -2.99 14.84 -12.80
CA CYS A 125 -3.90 15.26 -13.86
C CYS A 125 -4.10 14.21 -14.95
N GLY A 126 -3.06 13.42 -15.23
CA GLY A 126 -3.11 12.35 -16.21
C GLY A 126 -3.76 11.06 -15.72
N ASN A 127 -3.85 10.87 -14.41
CA ASN A 127 -4.37 9.64 -13.78
C ASN A 127 -5.79 9.79 -13.22
N LYS A 128 -6.50 10.87 -13.58
CA LYS A 128 -7.85 11.13 -13.05
C LYS A 128 -8.92 10.17 -13.54
N GLU A 129 -8.78 9.67 -14.75
CA GLU A 129 -9.78 8.84 -15.39
C GLU A 129 -9.12 7.68 -16.15
N VAL A 130 -9.36 6.52 -15.66
CA VAL A 130 -9.04 5.30 -16.38
C VAL A 130 -10.25 4.36 -16.34
#